data_dd3a3d0cd57a21aa8558dc2a072e677d
#
_entry.id   dd3a3d0cd57a21aa8558dc2a072e677d
#
_cell.length_a   1.000
_cell.length_b   1.000
_cell.length_c   1.000
_cell.angle_alpha   90.00
_cell.angle_beta   90.00
_cell.angle_gamma   90.00
#
_symmetry.space_group_name_H-M   'P 1'
#
loop_
_entity.id
_entity.type
_entity.pdbx_description
1 polymer ?
#
loop_
_entity_poly.entity_id
_entity_poly.type
_entity_poly.pdbx_seq_one_letter_code
_entity_poly.pdbx_strand_id
1 'polypeptide(L)'
;MWKLPVGVLLVLAVLAAAAFGLSRAGTRSTGGSGLQVVAAENFWGSIAAQLGGARAHVTSVIASPATDPHDYEPTAADARTMAGARLAIVNGIGYDPWADKLIAANPVSGRVVLRVGDLVGIKPGGNPHRWYSPTDVQQVIGAIVRDYAQLDPKDAGYFARQKTRFETRGLAQYKQLLATIKRRYHGVAVGASESIFVPLAQALGLNLVTPYSFLKAISEGTDPTASDRSTIDRQIATRRIKVWVLNSQNSTPDVQRITHAARKQGIPVTTITETLTPASATFQAWQSRQLAALAAALARATAR
;
A
#
# COMPACT_ATOMS: atom_id res chain seq x y z
N MET A 1 63.35 7.23 -63.30
CA MET A 1 62.22 6.50 -63.90
C MET A 1 61.88 5.35 -62.94
N TRP A 2 60.92 5.52 -62.02
CA TRP A 2 60.56 4.46 -61.12
C TRP A 2 59.04 4.22 -61.28
N LYS A 3 58.68 3.07 -61.70
CA LYS A 3 57.28 2.64 -61.90
C LYS A 3 56.77 2.11 -60.59
N LEU A 4 55.76 2.76 -60.03
CA LEU A 4 54.96 2.27 -58.89
C LEU A 4 53.96 1.21 -59.35
N PRO A 5 53.71 0.10 -58.60
CA PRO A 5 52.88 -1.01 -59.07
C PRO A 5 51.38 -0.67 -58.78
N VAL A 6 50.53 -0.97 -59.71
CA VAL A 6 49.10 -0.76 -59.83
C VAL A 6 48.29 -1.62 -58.81
N GLY A 7 48.95 -2.26 -57.84
CA GLY A 7 48.29 -3.22 -56.92
C GLY A 7 47.68 -2.63 -55.63
N VAL A 8 47.88 -1.34 -55.34
CA VAL A 8 47.49 -0.77 -54.01
C VAL A 8 46.11 -0.08 -53.99
N LEU A 9 45.49 0.18 -55.17
CA LEU A 9 44.25 0.93 -55.27
C LEU A 9 42.95 0.06 -55.17
N LEU A 10 43.06 -1.27 -55.18
CA LEU A 10 41.88 -2.18 -55.12
C LEU A 10 41.56 -2.70 -53.70
N VAL A 11 42.43 -2.49 -52.73
CA VAL A 11 42.21 -2.97 -51.33
C VAL A 11 41.51 -1.91 -50.47
N LEU A 12 41.57 -0.62 -50.85
CA LEU A 12 40.90 0.47 -50.07
C LEU A 12 39.42 0.66 -50.40
N ALA A 13 38.92 0.13 -51.53
CA ALA A 13 37.51 0.23 -51.92
C ALA A 13 36.61 -0.84 -51.28
N VAL A 14 37.18 -1.97 -50.78
CA VAL A 14 36.39 -3.04 -50.15
C VAL A 14 36.19 -2.83 -48.64
N LEU A 15 37.03 -2.03 -48.00
CA LEU A 15 36.91 -1.71 -46.54
C LEU A 15 35.90 -0.58 -46.26
N ALA A 16 35.53 0.22 -47.25
CA ALA A 16 34.52 1.28 -47.05
C ALA A 16 33.06 0.79 -47.17
N ALA A 17 32.83 -0.37 -47.79
CA ALA A 17 31.48 -0.96 -47.94
C ALA A 17 31.05 -1.81 -46.70
N ALA A 18 32.01 -2.26 -45.86
CA ALA A 18 31.70 -3.05 -44.66
C ALA A 18 31.35 -2.17 -43.41
N ALA A 19 31.64 -0.87 -43.43
CA ALA A 19 31.37 0.04 -42.30
C ALA A 19 29.97 0.65 -42.31
N PHE A 20 29.17 0.51 -43.35
CA PHE A 20 27.82 1.08 -43.47
C PHE A 20 26.69 0.08 -43.20
N GLY A 21 26.99 -1.16 -42.92
CA GLY A 21 26.04 -2.25 -42.68
C GLY A 21 25.78 -2.61 -41.21
N LEU A 22 26.46 -1.96 -40.23
CA LEU A 22 26.42 -2.37 -38.81
C LEU A 22 25.80 -1.36 -37.85
N SER A 23 25.01 -0.38 -38.34
CA SER A 23 24.43 0.63 -37.49
C SER A 23 22.90 0.60 -37.53
N ARG A 24 22.28 -0.53 -37.26
CA ARG A 24 20.87 -0.64 -36.83
C ARG A 24 20.59 -1.97 -36.15
N ALA A 25 21.50 -2.42 -35.30
CA ALA A 25 21.09 -3.24 -34.17
C ALA A 25 20.48 -2.27 -33.13
N GLY A 26 19.25 -1.87 -33.35
CA GLY A 26 18.47 -1.23 -32.31
C GLY A 26 18.50 -2.20 -31.12
N THR A 27 19.12 -1.76 -30.03
CA THR A 27 18.98 -2.39 -28.73
C THR A 27 17.48 -2.49 -28.46
N ARG A 28 16.86 -3.61 -28.83
CA ARG A 28 15.58 -4.00 -28.25
C ARG A 28 15.88 -4.14 -26.78
N SER A 29 15.54 -3.09 -26.03
CA SER A 29 15.33 -3.18 -24.61
C SER A 29 14.38 -4.36 -24.40
N THR A 30 14.89 -5.46 -23.86
CA THR A 30 14.09 -6.57 -23.35
C THR A 30 13.42 -6.13 -22.02
N GLY A 31 12.81 -4.95 -22.02
CA GLY A 31 11.83 -4.55 -21.05
C GLY A 31 10.60 -5.41 -21.27
N GLY A 32 10.24 -6.24 -20.29
CA GLY A 32 9.09 -7.13 -20.34
C GLY A 32 7.86 -6.41 -20.89
N SER A 33 7.09 -7.08 -21.74
CA SER A 33 5.96 -6.55 -22.53
C SER A 33 4.74 -6.11 -21.67
N GLY A 34 4.89 -5.90 -20.36
CA GLY A 34 3.82 -5.52 -19.44
C GLY A 34 3.81 -4.03 -19.10
N LEU A 35 2.65 -3.54 -18.64
CA LEU A 35 2.49 -2.18 -18.11
C LEU A 35 3.43 -1.96 -16.92
N GLN A 36 4.23 -0.90 -16.97
CA GLN A 36 5.06 -0.50 -15.82
C GLN A 36 4.20 0.29 -14.84
N VAL A 37 4.08 -0.21 -13.63
CA VAL A 37 3.22 0.33 -12.57
C VAL A 37 4.06 0.58 -11.32
N VAL A 38 3.91 1.75 -10.73
CA VAL A 38 4.57 2.08 -9.45
C VAL A 38 3.49 2.41 -8.42
N ALA A 39 3.51 1.72 -7.30
CA ALA A 39 2.72 2.07 -6.12
C ALA A 39 3.63 2.71 -5.07
N ALA A 40 3.16 3.75 -4.41
CA ALA A 40 3.89 4.35 -3.30
C ALA A 40 4.14 3.30 -2.21
N GLU A 41 3.09 2.55 -1.82
CA GLU A 41 3.17 1.53 -0.77
C GLU A 41 2.77 0.14 -1.27
N ASN A 42 3.25 -0.87 -0.55
CA ASN A 42 3.08 -2.26 -0.90
C ASN A 42 1.65 -2.80 -0.75
N PHE A 43 0.80 -2.17 0.07
CA PHE A 43 -0.59 -2.61 0.21
C PHE A 43 -1.40 -2.33 -1.09
N TRP A 44 -1.24 -1.16 -1.73
CA TRP A 44 -1.82 -0.90 -3.04
C TRP A 44 -1.09 -1.65 -4.15
N GLY A 45 0.24 -1.74 -4.05
CA GLY A 45 1.06 -2.49 -5.00
C GLY A 45 0.70 -3.98 -5.05
N SER A 46 0.40 -4.61 -3.92
CA SER A 46 -0.02 -6.02 -3.86
C SER A 46 -1.37 -6.25 -4.56
N ILE A 47 -2.33 -5.32 -4.42
CA ILE A 47 -3.60 -5.39 -5.14
C ILE A 47 -3.35 -5.22 -6.63
N ALA A 48 -2.61 -4.19 -7.02
CA ALA A 48 -2.29 -3.89 -8.41
C ALA A 48 -1.58 -5.05 -9.10
N ALA A 49 -0.61 -5.69 -8.44
CA ALA A 49 0.11 -6.84 -8.99
C ALA A 49 -0.82 -8.04 -9.28
N GLN A 50 -1.76 -8.32 -8.39
CA GLN A 50 -2.71 -9.42 -8.57
C GLN A 50 -3.73 -9.13 -9.68
N LEU A 51 -4.15 -7.87 -9.82
CA LEU A 51 -5.06 -7.44 -10.90
C LEU A 51 -4.35 -7.37 -12.26
N GLY A 52 -3.08 -6.99 -12.28
CA GLY A 52 -2.25 -6.92 -13.48
C GLY A 52 -1.77 -8.28 -13.97
N GLY A 53 -1.49 -9.21 -13.03
CA GLY A 53 -0.97 -10.55 -13.33
C GLY A 53 0.23 -10.50 -14.28
N ALA A 54 0.22 -11.30 -15.34
CA ALA A 54 1.32 -11.34 -16.32
C ALA A 54 1.37 -10.12 -17.27
N ARG A 55 0.41 -9.18 -17.19
CA ARG A 55 0.29 -8.02 -18.07
C ARG A 55 0.78 -6.71 -17.43
N ALA A 56 1.09 -6.71 -16.14
CA ALA A 56 1.64 -5.54 -15.47
C ALA A 56 2.84 -5.94 -14.60
N HIS A 57 3.86 -5.10 -14.63
CA HIS A 57 5.01 -5.17 -13.74
C HIS A 57 4.84 -4.08 -12.68
N VAL A 58 4.62 -4.49 -11.43
CA VAL A 58 4.31 -3.58 -10.32
C VAL A 58 5.48 -3.51 -9.36
N THR A 59 5.96 -2.30 -9.12
CA THR A 59 6.99 -2.01 -8.10
C THR A 59 6.37 -1.16 -7.01
N SER A 60 6.56 -1.53 -5.75
CA SER A 60 6.23 -0.69 -4.60
C SER A 60 7.48 0.02 -4.10
N VAL A 61 7.41 1.34 -3.89
CA VAL A 61 8.54 2.11 -3.37
C VAL A 61 8.77 1.74 -1.91
N ILE A 62 7.74 1.87 -1.09
CA ILE A 62 7.79 1.41 0.30
C ILE A 62 7.31 -0.05 0.35
N ALA A 63 8.25 -0.96 0.59
CA ALA A 63 8.02 -2.40 0.69
C ALA A 63 8.45 -2.98 2.06
N SER A 64 9.32 -2.30 2.78
CA SER A 64 9.82 -2.76 4.08
C SER A 64 8.88 -2.37 5.22
N PRO A 65 8.52 -3.30 6.13
CA PRO A 65 7.76 -2.96 7.32
C PRO A 65 8.54 -2.11 8.35
N ALA A 66 9.84 -1.90 8.14
CA ALA A 66 10.68 -1.03 8.98
C ALA A 66 10.72 0.43 8.47
N THR A 67 10.10 0.72 7.32
CA THR A 67 10.06 2.07 6.74
C THR A 67 8.79 2.77 7.16
N ASP A 68 8.92 3.99 7.72
CA ASP A 68 7.79 4.87 7.98
C ASP A 68 7.40 5.61 6.69
N PRO A 69 6.17 5.46 6.21
CA PRO A 69 5.72 6.13 4.99
C PRO A 69 5.58 7.65 5.12
N HIS A 70 5.35 8.16 6.33
CA HIS A 70 5.17 9.60 6.58
C HIS A 70 6.48 10.38 6.43
N ASP A 71 7.61 9.75 6.83
CA ASP A 71 8.93 10.38 6.87
C ASP A 71 9.86 9.84 5.78
N TYR A 72 9.32 9.16 4.75
CA TYR A 72 10.13 8.57 3.70
C TYR A 72 10.78 9.61 2.80
N GLU A 73 12.08 9.49 2.59
CA GLU A 73 12.86 10.28 1.64
C GLU A 73 13.19 9.43 0.40
N PRO A 74 12.64 9.79 -0.79
CA PRO A 74 12.88 9.02 -2.01
C PRO A 74 14.33 9.06 -2.46
N THR A 75 14.80 7.91 -2.95
CA THR A 75 16.13 7.75 -3.51
C THR A 75 16.17 8.06 -5.01
N ALA A 76 17.40 8.20 -5.57
CA ALA A 76 17.56 8.28 -7.03
C ALA A 76 17.08 7.02 -7.76
N ALA A 77 17.04 5.86 -7.10
CA ALA A 77 16.48 4.63 -7.67
C ALA A 77 14.95 4.73 -7.79
N ASP A 78 14.28 5.31 -6.79
CA ASP A 78 12.83 5.55 -6.82
C ASP A 78 12.44 6.54 -7.92
N ALA A 79 13.25 7.58 -8.12
CA ALA A 79 13.07 8.53 -9.21
C ALA A 79 13.16 7.84 -10.59
N ARG A 80 14.15 6.97 -10.80
CA ARG A 80 14.26 6.19 -12.04
C ARG A 80 13.06 5.23 -12.23
N THR A 81 12.63 4.58 -11.17
CA THR A 81 11.47 3.70 -11.18
C THR A 81 10.19 4.48 -11.54
N MET A 82 9.99 5.62 -10.91
CA MET A 82 8.85 6.50 -11.21
C MET A 82 8.90 7.05 -12.64
N ALA A 83 10.08 7.38 -13.17
CA ALA A 83 10.23 7.85 -14.54
C ALA A 83 9.78 6.81 -15.60
N GLY A 84 9.80 5.51 -15.28
CA GLY A 84 9.30 4.43 -16.14
C GLY A 84 7.81 4.13 -15.99
N ALA A 85 7.14 4.67 -14.98
CA ALA A 85 5.77 4.30 -14.66
C ALA A 85 4.74 4.84 -15.65
N ARG A 86 3.88 3.96 -16.17
CA ARG A 86 2.69 4.29 -16.95
C ARG A 86 1.46 4.50 -16.06
N LEU A 87 1.41 3.82 -14.93
CA LEU A 87 0.46 4.04 -13.84
C LEU A 87 1.24 4.28 -12.54
N ALA A 88 0.96 5.38 -11.87
CA ALA A 88 1.41 5.64 -10.50
C ALA A 88 0.20 5.55 -9.56
N ILE A 89 0.33 4.82 -8.46
CA ILE A 89 -0.71 4.66 -7.44
C ILE A 89 -0.16 5.25 -6.14
N VAL A 90 -0.82 6.28 -5.63
CA VAL A 90 -0.45 6.97 -4.38
C VAL A 90 -1.65 7.00 -3.43
N ASN A 91 -1.39 6.93 -2.15
CA ASN A 91 -2.45 7.01 -1.15
C ASN A 91 -3.03 8.43 -1.06
N GLY A 92 -2.19 9.44 -1.05
CA GLY A 92 -2.59 10.83 -0.86
C GLY A 92 -3.00 11.12 0.58
N ILE A 93 -3.84 12.15 0.78
CA ILE A 93 -4.39 12.55 2.10
C ILE A 93 -3.27 13.04 3.07
N GLY A 94 -2.10 13.35 2.56
CA GLY A 94 -0.93 13.72 3.36
C GLY A 94 -0.10 12.53 3.88
N TYR A 95 -0.40 11.31 3.44
CA TYR A 95 0.31 10.10 3.87
C TYR A 95 1.67 9.93 3.16
N ASP A 96 1.70 10.18 1.85
CA ASP A 96 2.85 9.99 0.98
C ASP A 96 3.18 11.27 0.15
N PRO A 97 3.39 12.44 0.80
CA PRO A 97 3.61 13.71 0.09
C PRO A 97 4.88 13.69 -0.78
N TRP A 98 5.84 12.82 -0.45
CA TRP A 98 7.04 12.56 -1.22
C TRP A 98 6.72 11.97 -2.62
N ALA A 99 5.66 11.15 -2.73
CA ALA A 99 5.29 10.51 -3.99
C ALA A 99 4.79 11.54 -5.02
N ASP A 100 3.99 12.53 -4.59
CA ASP A 100 3.56 13.63 -5.47
C ASP A 100 4.75 14.47 -5.96
N LYS A 101 5.73 14.76 -5.09
CA LYS A 101 6.96 15.45 -5.48
C LYS A 101 7.76 14.64 -6.51
N LEU A 102 7.84 13.33 -6.30
CA LEU A 102 8.55 12.41 -7.18
C LEU A 102 7.88 12.32 -8.56
N ILE A 103 6.55 12.25 -8.61
CA ILE A 103 5.76 12.27 -9.84
C ILE A 103 5.97 13.59 -10.60
N ALA A 104 5.92 14.72 -9.92
CA ALA A 104 6.09 16.05 -10.52
C ALA A 104 7.52 16.24 -11.07
N ALA A 105 8.53 15.73 -10.37
CA ALA A 105 9.93 15.82 -10.81
C ALA A 105 10.25 14.87 -11.99
N ASN A 106 9.39 13.89 -12.28
CA ASN A 106 9.60 12.91 -13.35
C ASN A 106 8.36 12.85 -14.28
N PRO A 107 8.10 13.89 -15.09
CA PRO A 107 6.93 13.94 -15.96
C PRO A 107 7.01 12.87 -17.06
N VAL A 108 5.92 12.12 -17.27
CA VAL A 108 5.79 11.11 -18.31
C VAL A 108 4.49 11.36 -19.08
N SER A 109 4.58 11.54 -20.39
CA SER A 109 3.40 11.74 -21.24
C SER A 109 2.48 10.50 -21.20
N GLY A 110 1.20 10.75 -20.98
CA GLY A 110 0.18 9.69 -20.90
C GLY A 110 0.26 8.80 -19.66
N ARG A 111 1.02 9.19 -18.63
CA ARG A 111 0.94 8.52 -17.31
C ARG A 111 -0.43 8.78 -16.71
N VAL A 112 -1.03 7.72 -16.18
CA VAL A 112 -2.19 7.81 -15.28
C VAL A 112 -1.68 7.88 -13.85
N VAL A 113 -2.28 8.75 -13.03
CA VAL A 113 -2.00 8.84 -11.59
C VAL A 113 -3.29 8.57 -10.82
N LEU A 114 -3.34 7.45 -10.13
CA LEU A 114 -4.43 7.09 -9.22
C LEU A 114 -4.10 7.62 -7.82
N ARG A 115 -4.79 8.69 -7.41
CA ARG A 115 -4.75 9.17 -6.02
C ARG A 115 -5.94 8.60 -5.26
N VAL A 116 -5.66 7.73 -4.30
CA VAL A 116 -6.72 7.05 -3.54
C VAL A 116 -7.56 8.05 -2.75
N GLY A 117 -6.94 9.05 -2.13
CA GLY A 117 -7.66 10.12 -1.43
C GLY A 117 -8.72 10.81 -2.30
N ASP A 118 -8.34 11.20 -3.52
CA ASP A 118 -9.26 11.84 -4.47
C ASP A 118 -10.38 10.89 -4.89
N LEU A 119 -10.03 9.62 -5.16
CA LEU A 119 -11.00 8.59 -5.55
C LEU A 119 -12.10 8.38 -4.50
N VAL A 120 -11.73 8.38 -3.21
CA VAL A 120 -12.66 8.11 -2.10
C VAL A 120 -13.21 9.38 -1.45
N GLY A 121 -12.85 10.56 -1.96
CA GLY A 121 -13.36 11.86 -1.52
C GLY A 121 -12.83 12.32 -0.15
N ILE A 122 -11.67 11.83 0.28
CA ILE A 122 -11.03 12.24 1.53
C ILE A 122 -9.93 13.27 1.24
N LYS A 123 -10.05 14.44 1.85
CA LYS A 123 -9.11 15.55 1.67
C LYS A 123 -7.90 15.44 2.60
N PRO A 124 -6.79 16.15 2.30
CA PRO A 124 -5.67 16.30 3.24
C PRO A 124 -6.14 16.71 4.63
N GLY A 125 -5.54 16.11 5.67
CA GLY A 125 -5.95 16.26 7.07
C GLY A 125 -7.05 15.29 7.52
N GLY A 126 -7.67 14.54 6.60
CA GLY A 126 -8.51 13.39 6.91
C GLY A 126 -7.69 12.16 7.28
N ASN A 127 -8.36 11.06 7.69
CA ASN A 127 -7.68 9.82 8.03
C ASN A 127 -7.16 9.12 6.76
N PRO A 128 -5.83 8.94 6.60
CA PRO A 128 -5.24 8.41 5.38
C PRO A 128 -5.32 6.87 5.25
N HIS A 129 -5.64 6.13 6.31
CA HIS A 129 -5.54 4.67 6.39
C HIS A 129 -6.66 3.94 5.62
N ARG A 130 -6.81 4.27 4.31
CA ARG A 130 -7.94 3.81 3.48
C ARG A 130 -7.88 2.34 3.12
N TRP A 131 -6.72 1.71 3.18
CA TRP A 131 -6.56 0.25 3.00
C TRP A 131 -7.19 -0.59 4.14
N TYR A 132 -7.60 0.06 5.24
CA TYR A 132 -8.40 -0.52 6.31
C TYR A 132 -9.91 -0.28 6.16
N SER A 133 -10.34 0.45 5.12
CA SER A 133 -11.75 0.58 4.74
C SER A 133 -12.11 -0.43 3.64
N PRO A 134 -12.90 -1.47 3.92
CA PRO A 134 -13.27 -2.45 2.89
C PRO A 134 -13.99 -1.83 1.69
N THR A 135 -14.77 -0.78 1.91
CA THR A 135 -15.47 -0.05 0.84
C THR A 135 -14.49 0.66 -0.08
N ASP A 136 -13.49 1.33 0.49
CA ASP A 136 -12.51 2.07 -0.28
C ASP A 136 -11.58 1.12 -1.06
N VAL A 137 -11.22 -0.02 -0.44
CA VAL A 137 -10.47 -1.09 -1.13
C VAL A 137 -11.22 -1.56 -2.38
N GLN A 138 -12.55 -1.72 -2.33
CA GLN A 138 -13.34 -2.08 -3.51
C GLN A 138 -13.33 -0.99 -4.59
N GLN A 139 -13.37 0.29 -4.20
CA GLN A 139 -13.25 1.41 -5.15
C GLN A 139 -11.89 1.41 -5.83
N VAL A 140 -10.80 1.21 -5.07
CA VAL A 140 -9.43 1.14 -5.58
C VAL A 140 -9.25 -0.02 -6.55
N ILE A 141 -9.77 -1.21 -6.23
CA ILE A 141 -9.77 -2.37 -7.15
C ILE A 141 -10.44 -2.01 -8.48
N GLY A 142 -11.60 -1.35 -8.43
CA GLY A 142 -12.31 -0.89 -9.61
C GLY A 142 -11.53 0.14 -10.42
N ALA A 143 -10.89 1.09 -9.75
CA ALA A 143 -10.07 2.13 -10.38
C ALA A 143 -8.84 1.54 -11.08
N ILE A 144 -8.07 0.69 -10.42
CA ILE A 144 -6.88 0.04 -11.00
C ILE A 144 -7.24 -0.70 -12.30
N VAL A 145 -8.36 -1.45 -12.31
CA VAL A 145 -8.76 -2.19 -13.51
C VAL A 145 -9.20 -1.27 -14.65
N ARG A 146 -9.88 -0.16 -14.35
CA ARG A 146 -10.21 0.87 -15.37
C ARG A 146 -8.93 1.46 -15.96
N ASP A 147 -7.99 1.82 -15.11
CA ASP A 147 -6.73 2.44 -15.53
C ASP A 147 -5.87 1.47 -16.36
N TYR A 148 -5.83 0.19 -15.99
CA TYR A 148 -5.20 -0.85 -16.79
C TYR A 148 -5.86 -1.00 -18.17
N ALA A 149 -7.20 -1.05 -18.22
CA ALA A 149 -7.94 -1.16 -19.48
C ALA A 149 -7.77 0.08 -20.36
N GLN A 150 -7.63 1.27 -19.77
CA GLN A 150 -7.31 2.51 -20.49
C GLN A 150 -5.91 2.49 -21.09
N LEU A 151 -4.92 2.02 -20.31
CA LEU A 151 -3.51 1.98 -20.71
C LEU A 151 -3.18 0.83 -21.67
N ASP A 152 -3.92 -0.26 -21.60
CA ASP A 152 -3.80 -1.43 -22.48
C ASP A 152 -5.18 -2.00 -22.85
N PRO A 153 -5.89 -1.35 -23.80
CA PRO A 153 -7.25 -1.74 -24.20
C PRO A 153 -7.36 -3.17 -24.77
N LYS A 154 -6.29 -3.67 -25.39
CA LYS A 154 -6.26 -5.05 -25.95
C LYS A 154 -6.34 -6.12 -24.87
N ASP A 155 -5.85 -5.83 -23.66
CA ASP A 155 -5.86 -6.74 -22.51
C ASP A 155 -6.99 -6.40 -21.49
N ALA A 156 -7.95 -5.49 -21.82
CA ALA A 156 -9.04 -5.11 -20.93
C ALA A 156 -9.85 -6.31 -20.41
N GLY A 157 -10.15 -7.28 -21.28
CA GLY A 157 -10.83 -8.53 -20.90
C GLY A 157 -10.02 -9.39 -19.94
N TYR A 158 -8.69 -9.36 -20.05
CA TYR A 158 -7.80 -10.06 -19.10
C TYR A 158 -7.89 -9.42 -17.71
N PHE A 159 -7.78 -8.10 -17.61
CA PHE A 159 -7.86 -7.39 -16.33
C PHE A 159 -9.23 -7.56 -15.65
N ALA A 160 -10.32 -7.57 -16.42
CA ALA A 160 -11.66 -7.82 -15.90
C ALA A 160 -11.77 -9.24 -15.28
N ARG A 161 -11.20 -10.26 -15.92
CA ARG A 161 -11.15 -11.62 -15.36
C ARG A 161 -10.28 -11.71 -14.09
N GLN A 162 -9.14 -11.02 -14.06
CA GLN A 162 -8.30 -10.96 -12.86
C GLN A 162 -9.04 -10.29 -11.69
N LYS A 163 -9.78 -9.21 -11.93
CA LYS A 163 -10.66 -8.57 -10.95
C LYS A 163 -11.67 -9.57 -10.37
N THR A 164 -12.42 -10.23 -11.24
CA THR A 164 -13.41 -11.22 -10.81
C THR A 164 -12.77 -12.32 -9.96
N ARG A 165 -11.63 -12.87 -10.40
CA ARG A 165 -10.89 -13.89 -9.65
C ARG A 165 -10.42 -13.38 -8.29
N PHE A 166 -9.89 -12.17 -8.23
CA PHE A 166 -9.42 -11.54 -6.99
C PHE A 166 -10.57 -11.31 -6.02
N GLU A 167 -11.69 -10.75 -6.47
CA GLU A 167 -12.85 -10.45 -5.64
C GLU A 167 -13.60 -11.69 -5.14
N THR A 168 -13.68 -12.76 -5.95
CA THR A 168 -14.42 -13.97 -5.62
C THR A 168 -13.60 -15.02 -4.87
N ARG A 169 -12.32 -15.17 -5.22
CA ARG A 169 -11.43 -16.16 -4.61
C ARG A 169 -10.40 -15.52 -3.69
N GLY A 170 -9.68 -14.50 -4.19
CA GLY A 170 -8.63 -13.85 -3.42
C GLY A 170 -9.13 -13.23 -2.12
N LEU A 171 -10.23 -12.50 -2.17
CA LEU A 171 -10.82 -11.81 -1.02
C LEU A 171 -11.84 -12.65 -0.22
N ALA A 172 -12.06 -13.94 -0.55
CA ALA A 172 -13.10 -14.74 0.10
C ALA A 172 -12.96 -14.83 1.61
N GLN A 173 -11.78 -15.20 2.10
CA GLN A 173 -11.48 -15.31 3.54
C GLN A 173 -11.55 -13.94 4.24
N TYR A 174 -11.00 -12.89 3.62
CA TYR A 174 -11.06 -11.52 4.12
C TYR A 174 -12.53 -11.08 4.32
N LYS A 175 -13.38 -11.25 3.31
CA LYS A 175 -14.81 -10.90 3.37
C LYS A 175 -15.56 -11.73 4.42
N GLN A 176 -15.25 -13.02 4.54
CA GLN A 176 -15.85 -13.90 5.55
C GLN A 176 -15.50 -13.46 6.97
N LEU A 177 -14.24 -13.08 7.23
CA LEU A 177 -13.80 -12.61 8.53
C LEU A 177 -14.47 -11.29 8.90
N LEU A 178 -14.53 -10.32 7.96
CA LEU A 178 -15.24 -9.05 8.17
C LEU A 178 -16.70 -9.29 8.55
N ALA A 179 -17.41 -10.10 7.78
CA ALA A 179 -18.82 -10.42 8.03
C ALA A 179 -19.03 -11.13 9.37
N THR A 180 -18.13 -12.05 9.73
CA THR A 180 -18.20 -12.79 11.00
C THR A 180 -17.98 -11.88 12.19
N ILE A 181 -16.93 -11.03 12.15
CA ILE A 181 -16.64 -10.09 13.24
C ILE A 181 -17.80 -9.10 13.40
N LYS A 182 -18.25 -8.50 12.30
CA LYS A 182 -19.38 -7.56 12.31
C LYS A 182 -20.64 -8.17 12.92
N ARG A 183 -21.00 -9.38 12.55
CA ARG A 183 -22.20 -10.05 13.05
C ARG A 183 -22.07 -10.42 14.54
N ARG A 184 -20.90 -10.90 14.99
CA ARG A 184 -20.75 -11.46 16.34
C ARG A 184 -20.37 -10.42 17.39
N TYR A 185 -19.69 -9.36 17.01
CA TYR A 185 -19.07 -8.43 17.95
C TYR A 185 -19.45 -6.96 17.73
N HIS A 186 -20.55 -6.73 16.97
CA HIS A 186 -21.10 -5.36 16.80
C HIS A 186 -21.31 -4.69 18.16
N GLY A 187 -20.87 -3.42 18.30
CA GLY A 187 -21.02 -2.64 19.51
C GLY A 187 -20.02 -2.96 20.62
N VAL A 188 -19.18 -4.00 20.48
CA VAL A 188 -18.15 -4.29 21.49
C VAL A 188 -17.18 -3.13 21.59
N ALA A 189 -16.97 -2.64 22.84
CA ALA A 189 -16.08 -1.53 23.11
C ALA A 189 -14.62 -1.94 22.96
N VAL A 190 -13.88 -1.28 22.07
CA VAL A 190 -12.46 -1.53 21.78
C VAL A 190 -11.66 -0.23 21.94
N GLY A 191 -10.39 -0.36 22.24
CA GLY A 191 -9.43 0.74 22.19
C GLY A 191 -8.39 0.49 21.11
N ALA A 192 -7.77 1.56 20.63
CA ALA A 192 -6.67 1.48 19.67
C ALA A 192 -5.56 2.48 20.02
N SER A 193 -4.34 2.16 19.59
CA SER A 193 -3.19 3.04 19.80
C SER A 193 -3.15 4.21 18.84
N GLU A 194 -3.87 4.11 17.69
CA GLU A 194 -3.71 5.06 16.58
C GLU A 194 -4.94 5.10 15.66
N SER A 195 -5.03 6.14 14.82
CA SER A 195 -6.13 6.38 13.89
C SER A 195 -6.23 5.35 12.75
N ILE A 196 -5.20 4.54 12.51
CA ILE A 196 -5.16 3.47 11.51
C ILE A 196 -6.32 2.47 11.68
N PHE A 197 -6.76 2.22 12.91
CA PHE A 197 -7.84 1.27 13.17
C PHE A 197 -9.24 1.84 12.95
N VAL A 198 -9.39 3.16 12.85
CA VAL A 198 -10.72 3.83 12.76
C VAL A 198 -11.56 3.31 11.57
N PRO A 199 -11.04 3.25 10.32
CA PRO A 199 -11.86 2.78 9.19
C PRO A 199 -12.31 1.33 9.34
N LEU A 200 -11.46 0.47 9.91
CA LEU A 200 -11.80 -0.93 10.14
C LEU A 200 -12.82 -1.09 11.29
N ALA A 201 -12.65 -0.37 12.40
CA ALA A 201 -13.59 -0.38 13.51
C ALA A 201 -14.99 0.03 13.05
N GLN A 202 -15.10 1.08 12.23
CA GLN A 202 -16.36 1.53 11.64
C GLN A 202 -16.98 0.45 10.74
N ALA A 203 -16.20 -0.15 9.85
CA ALA A 203 -16.67 -1.20 8.94
C ALA A 203 -17.18 -2.45 9.68
N LEU A 204 -16.53 -2.78 10.81
CA LEU A 204 -16.89 -3.91 11.67
C LEU A 204 -18.03 -3.59 12.65
N GLY A 205 -18.43 -2.31 12.78
CA GLY A 205 -19.43 -1.89 13.75
C GLY A 205 -18.97 -2.02 15.21
N LEU A 206 -17.65 -1.96 15.46
CA LEU A 206 -17.09 -1.95 16.80
C LEU A 206 -17.21 -0.55 17.41
N ASN A 207 -17.39 -0.49 18.72
CA ASN A 207 -17.41 0.79 19.45
C ASN A 207 -15.99 1.17 19.86
N LEU A 208 -15.31 1.98 19.03
CA LEU A 208 -13.97 2.49 19.32
C LEU A 208 -14.07 3.62 20.33
N VAL A 209 -13.68 3.36 21.59
CA VAL A 209 -13.87 4.29 22.71
C VAL A 209 -12.66 5.16 23.02
N THR A 210 -11.50 4.89 22.40
CA THR A 210 -10.33 5.78 22.53
C THR A 210 -10.65 7.15 21.92
N PRO A 211 -10.35 8.27 22.61
CA PRO A 211 -10.57 9.62 22.07
C PRO A 211 -9.89 9.79 20.70
N TYR A 212 -10.63 10.33 19.73
CA TYR A 212 -10.08 10.53 18.38
C TYR A 212 -8.88 11.49 18.37
N SER A 213 -8.87 12.50 19.26
CA SER A 213 -7.73 13.39 19.46
C SER A 213 -6.45 12.64 19.83
N PHE A 214 -6.55 11.63 20.71
CA PHE A 214 -5.42 10.75 21.04
C PHE A 214 -4.95 9.98 19.81
N LEU A 215 -5.89 9.31 19.12
CA LEU A 215 -5.57 8.49 17.95
C LEU A 215 -4.88 9.31 16.85
N LYS A 216 -5.37 10.52 16.63
CA LYS A 216 -4.81 11.44 15.64
C LYS A 216 -3.43 11.95 16.05
N ALA A 217 -3.26 12.35 17.32
CA ALA A 217 -1.96 12.83 17.81
C ALA A 217 -0.86 11.77 17.63
N ILE A 218 -1.13 10.51 17.99
CA ILE A 218 -0.17 9.41 17.78
C ILE A 218 0.12 9.21 16.29
N SER A 219 -0.91 9.25 15.43
CA SER A 219 -0.76 9.10 13.98
C SER A 219 0.07 10.22 13.33
N GLU A 220 0.00 11.43 13.88
CA GLU A 220 0.72 12.61 13.38
C GLU A 220 2.05 12.85 14.09
N GLY A 221 2.51 11.90 14.93
CA GLY A 221 3.76 12.02 15.66
C GLY A 221 3.77 13.14 16.71
N THR A 222 2.58 13.60 17.15
CA THR A 222 2.46 14.66 18.18
C THR A 222 2.07 14.07 19.54
N ASP A 223 2.30 14.86 20.61
CA ASP A 223 1.96 14.41 21.96
C ASP A 223 0.44 14.47 22.24
N PRO A 224 -0.16 13.36 22.72
CA PRO A 224 -1.54 13.39 23.21
C PRO A 224 -1.73 14.31 24.41
N THR A 225 -2.92 14.87 24.57
CA THR A 225 -3.23 15.73 25.71
C THR A 225 -3.29 14.93 27.03
N ALA A 226 -3.09 15.62 28.18
CA ALA A 226 -3.22 15.01 29.50
C ALA A 226 -4.64 14.46 29.73
N SER A 227 -5.66 15.12 29.19
CA SER A 227 -7.06 14.68 29.24
C SER A 227 -7.28 13.38 28.50
N ASP A 228 -6.69 13.23 27.30
CA ASP A 228 -6.77 12.00 26.50
C ASP A 228 -6.10 10.83 27.23
N ARG A 229 -4.88 11.05 27.75
CA ARG A 229 -4.16 10.05 28.56
C ARG A 229 -4.98 9.58 29.75
N SER A 230 -5.52 10.53 30.56
CA SER A 230 -6.37 10.23 31.72
C SER A 230 -7.64 9.46 31.35
N THR A 231 -8.24 9.79 30.21
CA THR A 231 -9.43 9.11 29.71
C THR A 231 -9.14 7.65 29.39
N ILE A 232 -8.04 7.39 28.68
CA ILE A 232 -7.65 6.02 28.31
C ILE A 232 -7.25 5.22 29.55
N ASP A 233 -6.48 5.80 30.48
CA ASP A 233 -6.08 5.15 31.71
C ASP A 233 -7.31 4.69 32.52
N ARG A 234 -8.35 5.53 32.63
CA ARG A 234 -9.62 5.18 33.26
C ARG A 234 -10.36 4.07 32.49
N GLN A 235 -10.40 4.15 31.16
CA GLN A 235 -11.05 3.13 30.32
C GLN A 235 -10.40 1.75 30.48
N ILE A 236 -9.07 1.71 30.65
CA ILE A 236 -8.31 0.48 30.90
C ILE A 236 -8.57 0.00 32.34
N ALA A 237 -8.42 0.88 33.35
CA ALA A 237 -8.60 0.54 34.76
C ALA A 237 -10.00 -0.04 35.05
N THR A 238 -11.03 0.49 34.42
CA THR A 238 -12.42 0.03 34.55
C THR A 238 -12.77 -1.11 33.57
N ARG A 239 -11.85 -1.59 32.78
CA ARG A 239 -12.06 -2.61 31.73
C ARG A 239 -13.19 -2.24 30.77
N ARG A 240 -13.43 -0.93 30.54
CA ARG A 240 -14.34 -0.46 29.50
C ARG A 240 -13.88 -0.88 28.12
N ILE A 241 -12.57 -0.79 27.87
CA ILE A 241 -11.92 -1.38 26.67
C ILE A 241 -11.86 -2.89 26.85
N LYS A 242 -12.48 -3.64 25.92
CA LYS A 242 -12.48 -5.11 25.92
C LYS A 242 -11.31 -5.70 25.16
N VAL A 243 -10.84 -5.02 24.10
CA VAL A 243 -9.66 -5.40 23.30
C VAL A 243 -8.87 -4.13 23.01
N TRP A 244 -7.55 -4.19 23.17
CA TRP A 244 -6.63 -3.14 22.77
C TRP A 244 -5.99 -3.50 21.43
N VAL A 245 -6.13 -2.63 20.41
CA VAL A 245 -5.55 -2.79 19.08
C VAL A 245 -4.32 -1.89 18.97
N LEU A 246 -3.17 -2.50 18.80
CA LEU A 246 -1.86 -1.85 18.72
C LEU A 246 -1.39 -1.77 17.26
N ASN A 247 -1.07 -0.56 16.78
CA ASN A 247 -0.19 -0.46 15.62
C ASN A 247 1.23 -0.78 16.05
N SER A 248 1.78 -1.91 15.60
CA SER A 248 3.11 -2.36 16.03
C SER A 248 4.27 -1.65 15.32
N GLN A 249 3.98 -0.87 14.29
CA GLN A 249 4.96 -0.05 13.58
C GLN A 249 5.05 1.40 14.12
N ASN A 250 4.10 1.81 14.97
CA ASN A 250 4.12 3.10 15.66
C ASN A 250 4.04 2.90 17.17
N SER A 251 5.18 2.90 17.84
CA SER A 251 5.31 2.56 19.26
C SER A 251 5.99 3.67 20.04
N THR A 252 5.22 4.72 20.36
CA THR A 252 5.66 5.81 21.23
C THR A 252 5.70 5.37 22.71
N PRO A 253 6.40 6.09 23.61
CA PRO A 253 6.39 5.77 25.06
C PRO A 253 4.98 5.71 25.66
N ASP A 254 4.08 6.59 25.27
CA ASP A 254 2.67 6.55 25.70
C ASP A 254 1.96 5.28 25.24
N VAL A 255 2.12 4.90 23.97
CA VAL A 255 1.55 3.66 23.42
C VAL A 255 2.07 2.43 24.14
N GLN A 256 3.37 2.39 24.45
CA GLN A 256 3.98 1.28 25.22
C GLN A 256 3.41 1.22 26.64
N ARG A 257 3.34 2.34 27.34
CA ARG A 257 2.78 2.46 28.70
C ARG A 257 1.34 1.96 28.75
N ILE A 258 0.49 2.45 27.84
CA ILE A 258 -0.92 2.09 27.73
C ILE A 258 -1.09 0.60 27.41
N THR A 259 -0.31 0.09 26.46
CA THR A 259 -0.33 -1.33 26.07
C THR A 259 0.08 -2.23 27.22
N HIS A 260 1.09 -1.82 28.01
CA HIS A 260 1.50 -2.54 29.23
C HIS A 260 0.36 -2.54 30.27
N ALA A 261 -0.28 -1.39 30.51
CA ALA A 261 -1.41 -1.27 31.43
C ALA A 261 -2.59 -2.17 31.00
N ALA A 262 -2.92 -2.20 29.70
CA ALA A 262 -3.94 -3.08 29.15
C ALA A 262 -3.65 -4.56 29.43
N ARG A 263 -2.40 -5.01 29.18
CA ARG A 263 -1.97 -6.38 29.47
C ARG A 263 -2.07 -6.70 30.97
N LYS A 264 -1.60 -5.79 31.84
CA LYS A 264 -1.69 -5.93 33.30
C LYS A 264 -3.13 -6.09 33.79
N GLN A 265 -4.09 -5.43 33.13
CA GLN A 265 -5.51 -5.55 33.41
C GLN A 265 -6.14 -6.82 32.78
N GLY A 266 -5.38 -7.66 32.11
CA GLY A 266 -5.90 -8.84 31.40
C GLY A 266 -6.76 -8.52 30.18
N ILE A 267 -6.62 -7.32 29.62
CA ILE A 267 -7.27 -6.94 28.36
C ILE A 267 -6.49 -7.58 27.20
N PRO A 268 -7.12 -8.40 26.33
CA PRO A 268 -6.48 -8.95 25.17
C PRO A 268 -5.93 -7.86 24.26
N VAL A 269 -4.66 -8.03 23.83
CA VAL A 269 -4.00 -7.13 22.87
C VAL A 269 -3.86 -7.86 21.55
N THR A 270 -4.18 -7.17 20.46
CA THR A 270 -3.96 -7.60 19.08
C THR A 270 -3.23 -6.52 18.31
N THR A 271 -2.58 -6.87 17.21
CA THR A 271 -1.76 -5.94 16.43
C THR A 271 -2.28 -5.75 15.01
N ILE A 272 -2.09 -4.55 14.50
CA ILE A 272 -2.19 -4.19 13.08
C ILE A 272 -0.91 -3.48 12.65
N THR A 273 -0.69 -3.29 11.35
CA THR A 273 0.52 -2.68 10.79
C THR A 273 0.20 -1.74 9.63
N GLU A 274 1.05 -0.74 9.40
CA GLU A 274 0.95 0.19 8.25
C GLU A 274 1.13 -0.54 6.92
N THR A 275 2.16 -1.35 6.84
CA THR A 275 2.60 -2.04 5.63
C THR A 275 2.46 -3.55 5.76
N LEU A 276 2.55 -4.26 4.62
CA LEU A 276 2.47 -5.72 4.60
C LEU A 276 3.54 -6.36 5.48
N THR A 277 3.11 -7.19 6.42
CA THR A 277 3.98 -7.93 7.33
C THR A 277 3.61 -9.42 7.30
N PRO A 278 4.52 -10.33 6.84
CA PRO A 278 5.81 -10.04 6.22
C PRO A 278 5.67 -9.28 4.89
N ALA A 279 6.72 -8.61 4.44
CA ALA A 279 6.74 -7.83 3.18
C ALA A 279 6.30 -8.64 1.95
N SER A 280 6.54 -9.95 1.95
CA SER A 280 6.14 -10.88 0.88
C SER A 280 4.67 -11.31 0.93
N ALA A 281 3.89 -10.87 1.92
CA ALA A 281 2.49 -11.23 2.02
C ALA A 281 1.68 -10.57 0.89
N THR A 282 0.58 -11.23 0.50
CA THR A 282 -0.45 -10.55 -0.29
C THR A 282 -1.34 -9.70 0.61
N PHE A 283 -1.96 -8.66 0.04
CA PHE A 283 -2.90 -7.79 0.75
C PHE A 283 -3.94 -8.59 1.55
N GLN A 284 -4.62 -9.53 0.93
CA GLN A 284 -5.68 -10.30 1.57
C GLN A 284 -5.16 -11.27 2.63
N ALA A 285 -3.99 -11.85 2.45
CA ALA A 285 -3.40 -12.74 3.45
C ALA A 285 -2.97 -11.96 4.70
N TRP A 286 -2.39 -10.78 4.51
CA TRP A 286 -2.03 -9.86 5.57
C TRP A 286 -3.26 -9.38 6.35
N GLN A 287 -4.28 -8.84 5.67
CA GLN A 287 -5.53 -8.39 6.29
C GLN A 287 -6.26 -9.54 7.01
N SER A 288 -6.32 -10.73 6.38
CA SER A 288 -6.99 -11.90 6.99
C SER A 288 -6.32 -12.36 8.27
N ARG A 289 -4.98 -12.33 8.34
CA ARG A 289 -4.25 -12.66 9.60
C ARG A 289 -4.60 -11.70 10.73
N GLN A 290 -4.61 -10.40 10.45
CA GLN A 290 -4.95 -9.37 11.44
C GLN A 290 -6.41 -9.49 11.90
N LEU A 291 -7.34 -9.72 10.97
CA LEU A 291 -8.75 -9.95 11.29
C LEU A 291 -8.96 -11.23 12.11
N ALA A 292 -8.25 -12.31 11.80
CA ALA A 292 -8.32 -13.54 12.58
C ALA A 292 -7.80 -13.33 14.02
N ALA A 293 -6.69 -12.60 14.17
CA ALA A 293 -6.15 -12.24 15.49
C ALA A 293 -7.12 -11.34 16.28
N LEU A 294 -7.74 -10.36 15.62
CA LEU A 294 -8.76 -9.52 16.22
C LEU A 294 -9.99 -10.34 16.66
N ALA A 295 -10.48 -11.24 15.80
CA ALA A 295 -11.61 -12.13 16.13
C ALA A 295 -11.31 -13.00 17.36
N ALA A 296 -10.09 -13.55 17.42
CA ALA A 296 -9.65 -14.36 18.58
C ALA A 296 -9.54 -13.51 19.87
N ALA A 297 -9.05 -12.27 19.78
CA ALA A 297 -9.01 -11.34 20.90
C ALA A 297 -10.41 -10.97 21.39
N LEU A 298 -11.34 -10.66 20.47
CA LEU A 298 -12.75 -10.38 20.79
C LEU A 298 -13.43 -11.59 21.43
N ALA A 299 -13.21 -12.80 20.93
CA ALA A 299 -13.75 -14.02 21.50
C ALA A 299 -13.29 -14.20 22.96
N ARG A 300 -11.99 -14.06 23.23
CA ARG A 300 -11.45 -14.11 24.61
C ARG A 300 -12.03 -13.03 25.52
N ALA A 301 -12.25 -11.84 25.01
CA ALA A 301 -12.76 -10.71 25.79
C ALA A 301 -14.25 -10.80 26.10
N THR A 302 -15.02 -11.53 25.30
CA THR A 302 -16.48 -11.65 25.43
C THR A 302 -16.95 -13.04 25.90
N ALA A 303 -16.03 -14.02 25.99
CA ALA A 303 -16.31 -15.29 26.65
C ALA A 303 -16.55 -15.03 28.15
N ARG A 304 -17.72 -15.39 28.65
CA ARG A 304 -18.09 -15.34 30.08
C ARG A 304 -18.02 -16.73 30.66
#